data_8a6567c2fc8f098929b183dd5ff37f65
#
_entry.id   8a6567c2fc8f098929b183dd5ff37f65
#
_cell.length_a   1.000
_cell.length_b   1.000
_cell.length_c   1.000
_cell.angle_alpha   90.00
_cell.angle_beta   90.00
_cell.angle_gamma   90.00
#
_symmetry.space_group_name_H-M   'P 1'
#
loop_
_entity.id
_entity.type
_entity.pdbx_description
1 polymer ?
#
loop_
_entity_poly.entity_id
_entity_poly.type
_entity_poly.pdbx_seq_one_letter_code
_entity_poly.pdbx_strand_id
1 'polypeptide(L)'
;MLRIQNIKLPVNYTETDLIRACEKALRRRNLPEVTLLRRSLDARKKDQIHYHISAAVTGYSEAEEKQILRGLRGDQVTSIKRKGYRFPFSAGRIEDAPSTERGESAPSAEEKNIGRDNRRPVIVGTGPAGYFAGLMLARAGFRPILIERGKPVEERKKDVDRFWEGGSLDPESNVSFGEGGAGTFSDGKLYTGNKDRDGSQAFVLQTFHAFGAPEEITYDAKPHIGTDVLYRIMQNMRSEILSCGGEILFQHQLKRIDVISESMNLYKLTIIKLCKQEVEMTTNAVVLAVGHSARDTFQMLNEMGLSMEQKPFAMGLRIEHPRSLIDRGRYGDGIEEGSLPAADYKLTYHTSEGRAVFSFCMCPGGYVVNASTEEGGTVVNGMSYSGRNGENSNSALVVNILPSDYPGEDPLDGITYQRSIEQAMYRLGEGAIPVQRYEDFREDRIGEGPGSVVPMIKGKIHPANLREGLPETIIRAIIEAIPAFNKEIPGFDLPDAVLSGVESRTSSPVRIARNEALQAERFSGIFPCGEGAGYAGGIMSAAVDGIHVAEQVAAYLNKLPLT
;
A
#
# COMPACT_ATOMS: atom_id res chain seq x y z
N MET A 1 -24.85 -2.47 21.03
CA MET A 1 -25.52 -2.26 19.73
C MET A 1 -25.87 -3.59 19.08
N LEU A 2 -26.98 -3.64 18.37
CA LEU A 2 -27.41 -4.83 17.66
C LEU A 2 -26.81 -4.85 16.25
N ARG A 3 -26.13 -5.94 15.88
CA ARG A 3 -25.65 -6.19 14.53
C ARG A 3 -26.60 -7.13 13.81
N ILE A 4 -27.05 -6.73 12.64
CA ILE A 4 -27.86 -7.53 11.72
C ILE A 4 -26.97 -7.95 10.56
N GLN A 5 -26.89 -9.24 10.27
CA GLN A 5 -26.07 -9.81 9.21
C GLN A 5 -26.92 -10.42 8.11
N ASN A 6 -26.29 -10.71 6.95
CA ASN A 6 -26.90 -11.41 5.84
C ASN A 6 -28.18 -10.74 5.29
N ILE A 7 -28.23 -9.40 5.34
CA ILE A 7 -29.26 -8.63 4.63
C ILE A 7 -28.93 -8.66 3.14
N LYS A 8 -29.88 -9.09 2.31
CA LYS A 8 -29.73 -9.07 0.85
C LYS A 8 -30.57 -7.94 0.29
N LEU A 9 -29.92 -7.02 -0.43
CA LEU A 9 -30.60 -5.90 -1.11
C LEU A 9 -30.18 -5.84 -2.57
N PRO A 10 -31.08 -5.39 -3.48
CA PRO A 10 -30.74 -5.19 -4.89
C PRO A 10 -29.65 -4.14 -5.05
N VAL A 11 -29.01 -4.09 -6.22
CA VAL A 11 -27.88 -3.17 -6.47
C VAL A 11 -28.30 -1.70 -6.33
N ASN A 12 -29.51 -1.37 -6.70
CA ASN A 12 -30.09 -0.03 -6.64
C ASN A 12 -30.90 0.25 -5.35
N TYR A 13 -30.60 -0.46 -4.26
CA TYR A 13 -31.28 -0.24 -2.99
C TYR A 13 -31.11 1.18 -2.46
N THR A 14 -32.12 1.65 -1.73
CA THR A 14 -32.11 2.93 -1.04
C THR A 14 -31.87 2.75 0.47
N GLU A 15 -31.57 3.84 1.17
CA GLU A 15 -31.50 3.84 2.63
C GLU A 15 -32.80 3.35 3.27
N THR A 16 -33.94 3.74 2.69
CA THR A 16 -35.28 3.26 3.14
C THR A 16 -35.40 1.74 3.03
N ASP A 17 -34.84 1.12 2.00
CA ASP A 17 -34.86 -0.32 1.82
C ASP A 17 -34.01 -1.02 2.88
N LEU A 18 -32.85 -0.44 3.23
CA LEU A 18 -32.01 -0.92 4.30
C LEU A 18 -32.73 -0.84 5.65
N ILE A 19 -33.35 0.30 5.98
CA ILE A 19 -34.10 0.48 7.22
C ILE A 19 -35.25 -0.55 7.31
N ARG A 20 -36.03 -0.70 6.25
CA ARG A 20 -37.12 -1.71 6.20
C ARG A 20 -36.61 -3.14 6.39
N ALA A 21 -35.48 -3.47 5.80
CA ALA A 21 -34.86 -4.79 5.98
C ALA A 21 -34.42 -5.00 7.43
N CYS A 22 -33.86 -3.98 8.08
CA CYS A 22 -33.50 -4.01 9.51
C CYS A 22 -34.74 -4.10 10.41
N GLU A 23 -35.81 -3.36 10.12
CA GLU A 23 -37.09 -3.44 10.84
C GLU A 23 -37.68 -4.84 10.78
N LYS A 24 -37.66 -5.46 9.58
CA LYS A 24 -38.10 -6.84 9.38
C LYS A 24 -37.27 -7.83 10.16
N ALA A 25 -35.94 -7.69 10.17
CA ALA A 25 -35.03 -8.58 10.90
C ALA A 25 -35.21 -8.48 12.41
N LEU A 26 -35.43 -7.28 12.94
CA LEU A 26 -35.65 -7.02 14.38
C LEU A 26 -37.12 -7.21 14.79
N ARG A 27 -38.04 -7.37 13.84
CA ARG A 27 -39.51 -7.39 14.08
C ARG A 27 -39.98 -6.13 14.83
N ARG A 28 -39.40 -4.98 14.52
CA ARG A 28 -39.69 -3.69 15.14
C ARG A 28 -39.74 -2.59 14.07
N ARG A 29 -40.58 -1.57 14.29
CA ARG A 29 -40.67 -0.38 13.45
C ARG A 29 -40.01 0.81 14.14
N ASN A 30 -39.69 1.85 13.37
CA ASN A 30 -39.09 3.09 13.87
C ASN A 30 -37.80 2.84 14.63
N LEU A 31 -36.81 2.23 13.98
CA LEU A 31 -35.50 1.98 14.57
C LEU A 31 -34.81 3.29 14.93
N PRO A 32 -34.08 3.38 16.07
CA PRO A 32 -33.49 4.65 16.51
C PRO A 32 -32.44 5.15 15.50
N GLU A 33 -31.45 4.36 15.19
CA GLU A 33 -30.38 4.71 14.25
C GLU A 33 -29.87 3.44 13.58
N VAL A 34 -29.75 3.47 12.25
CA VAL A 34 -29.26 2.35 11.42
C VAL A 34 -28.01 2.80 10.69
N THR A 35 -26.89 2.09 10.88
CA THR A 35 -25.62 2.36 10.20
C THR A 35 -25.13 1.13 9.45
N LEU A 36 -24.53 1.33 8.29
CA LEU A 36 -23.83 0.28 7.54
C LEU A 36 -22.55 -0.13 8.28
N LEU A 37 -22.36 -1.42 8.47
CA LEU A 37 -21.11 -1.99 8.99
C LEU A 37 -20.29 -2.64 7.89
N ARG A 38 -20.97 -3.24 6.90
CA ARG A 38 -20.32 -3.89 5.77
C ARG A 38 -21.26 -3.99 4.59
N ARG A 39 -20.74 -3.72 3.40
CA ARG A 39 -21.40 -3.91 2.10
C ARG A 39 -20.50 -4.72 1.18
N SER A 40 -21.00 -5.78 0.59
CA SER A 40 -20.26 -6.65 -0.33
C SER A 40 -21.13 -7.04 -1.50
N LEU A 41 -20.69 -6.78 -2.73
CA LEU A 41 -21.37 -7.22 -3.94
C LEU A 41 -21.24 -8.74 -4.10
N ASP A 42 -22.35 -9.43 -4.27
CA ASP A 42 -22.41 -10.84 -4.63
C ASP A 42 -22.87 -11.01 -6.08
N ALA A 43 -21.90 -11.30 -6.96
CA ALA A 43 -22.12 -11.53 -8.39
C ALA A 43 -21.79 -12.99 -8.79
N ARG A 44 -21.80 -13.94 -7.85
CA ARG A 44 -21.55 -15.35 -8.15
C ARG A 44 -22.62 -15.97 -9.03
N LYS A 45 -23.87 -15.47 -8.93
CA LYS A 45 -24.97 -15.80 -9.83
C LYS A 45 -25.30 -14.56 -10.66
N LYS A 46 -24.96 -14.62 -11.93
CA LYS A 46 -25.06 -13.48 -12.85
C LYS A 46 -26.51 -12.97 -13.05
N ASP A 47 -27.50 -13.82 -12.82
CA ASP A 47 -28.94 -13.51 -12.87
C ASP A 47 -29.51 -12.94 -11.55
N GLN A 48 -28.72 -12.94 -10.47
CA GLN A 48 -29.15 -12.56 -9.12
C GLN A 48 -28.09 -11.71 -8.40
N ILE A 49 -27.55 -10.71 -9.06
CA ILE A 49 -26.54 -9.83 -8.47
C ILE A 49 -27.22 -8.97 -7.40
N HIS A 50 -26.63 -8.95 -6.19
CA HIS A 50 -27.18 -8.21 -5.06
C HIS A 50 -26.07 -7.86 -4.06
N TYR A 51 -26.35 -6.91 -3.16
CA TYR A 51 -25.49 -6.64 -2.04
C TYR A 51 -25.80 -7.54 -0.85
N HIS A 52 -24.76 -8.11 -0.25
CA HIS A 52 -24.77 -8.64 1.10
C HIS A 52 -24.38 -7.53 2.06
N ILE A 53 -25.27 -7.22 2.99
CA ILE A 53 -25.10 -6.10 3.92
C ILE A 53 -25.10 -6.62 5.36
N SER A 54 -24.25 -5.99 6.18
CA SER A 54 -24.30 -6.03 7.64
C SER A 54 -24.59 -4.62 8.14
N ALA A 55 -25.55 -4.46 9.02
CA ALA A 55 -25.93 -3.18 9.61
C ALA A 55 -25.88 -3.22 11.13
N ALA A 56 -25.67 -2.08 11.76
CA ALA A 56 -25.83 -1.88 13.18
C ALA A 56 -27.08 -1.07 13.47
N VAL A 57 -27.74 -1.40 14.57
CA VAL A 57 -28.79 -0.56 15.17
C VAL A 57 -28.31 -0.12 16.55
N THR A 58 -28.19 1.20 16.72
CA THR A 58 -27.76 1.85 17.96
C THR A 58 -28.93 2.58 18.60
N GLY A 59 -28.74 3.07 19.84
CA GLY A 59 -29.77 3.81 20.57
C GLY A 59 -30.64 2.97 21.52
N TYR A 60 -30.49 1.64 21.52
CA TYR A 60 -31.13 0.78 22.53
C TYR A 60 -30.25 0.63 23.79
N SER A 61 -30.88 0.56 24.97
CA SER A 61 -30.21 0.18 26.19
C SER A 61 -29.85 -1.32 26.19
N GLU A 62 -28.91 -1.73 27.04
CA GLU A 62 -28.54 -3.16 27.15
C GLU A 62 -29.72 -4.07 27.51
N ALA A 63 -30.69 -3.56 28.29
CA ALA A 63 -31.89 -4.30 28.68
C ALA A 63 -32.81 -4.53 27.47
N GLU A 64 -33.02 -3.49 26.66
CA GLU A 64 -33.80 -3.58 25.41
C GLU A 64 -33.13 -4.49 24.40
N GLU A 65 -31.78 -4.38 24.20
CA GLU A 65 -31.06 -5.31 23.35
C GLU A 65 -31.27 -6.78 23.75
N LYS A 66 -31.14 -7.09 25.04
CA LYS A 66 -31.38 -8.44 25.56
C LYS A 66 -32.81 -8.89 25.32
N GLN A 67 -33.78 -8.00 25.49
CA GLN A 67 -35.20 -8.31 25.25
C GLN A 67 -35.47 -8.59 23.76
N ILE A 68 -34.88 -7.77 22.86
CA ILE A 68 -34.99 -7.96 21.41
C ILE A 68 -34.42 -9.33 21.02
N LEU A 69 -33.21 -9.65 21.46
CA LEU A 69 -32.52 -10.90 21.14
C LEU A 69 -33.30 -12.14 21.63
N ARG A 70 -33.94 -12.09 22.82
CA ARG A 70 -34.79 -13.19 23.32
C ARG A 70 -36.00 -13.48 22.41
N GLY A 71 -36.52 -12.47 21.72
CA GLY A 71 -37.67 -12.59 20.81
C GLY A 71 -37.32 -13.06 19.39
N LEU A 72 -36.02 -13.18 19.07
CA LEU A 72 -35.54 -13.56 17.75
C LEU A 72 -34.99 -15.00 17.76
N ARG A 73 -35.13 -15.68 16.61
CA ARG A 73 -34.55 -17.03 16.41
C ARG A 73 -33.43 -16.95 15.38
N GLY A 74 -32.33 -17.68 15.62
CA GLY A 74 -31.19 -17.77 14.71
C GLY A 74 -30.11 -16.71 14.97
N ASP A 75 -29.02 -16.76 14.18
CA ASP A 75 -27.80 -15.98 14.39
C ASP A 75 -27.72 -14.71 13.52
N GLN A 76 -28.84 -14.34 12.86
CA GLN A 76 -28.87 -13.15 12.00
C GLN A 76 -28.67 -11.86 12.78
N VAL A 77 -29.14 -11.81 14.02
CA VAL A 77 -29.00 -10.64 14.91
C VAL A 77 -28.17 -11.01 16.14
N THR A 78 -27.15 -10.21 16.40
CA THR A 78 -26.24 -10.40 17.53
C THR A 78 -25.97 -9.08 18.22
N SER A 79 -25.74 -9.09 19.55
CA SER A 79 -25.19 -7.92 20.23
C SER A 79 -23.69 -7.89 20.08
N ILE A 80 -23.17 -6.74 19.67
CA ILE A 80 -21.73 -6.52 19.55
C ILE A 80 -21.30 -5.27 20.32
N LYS A 81 -20.09 -5.30 20.87
CA LYS A 81 -19.41 -4.10 21.39
C LYS A 81 -18.42 -3.64 20.31
N ARG A 82 -18.56 -2.42 19.85
CA ARG A 82 -17.57 -1.84 18.91
C ARG A 82 -16.27 -1.64 19.69
N LYS A 83 -15.25 -2.41 19.37
CA LYS A 83 -13.89 -2.16 19.84
C LYS A 83 -13.31 -1.06 18.95
N GLY A 84 -13.22 0.15 19.47
CA GLY A 84 -12.43 1.20 18.83
C GLY A 84 -10.97 1.02 19.19
N TYR A 85 -10.09 1.08 18.21
CA TYR A 85 -8.66 1.17 18.49
C TYR A 85 -8.35 2.49 19.23
N ARG A 86 -7.49 2.42 20.24
CA ARG A 86 -6.96 3.59 20.95
C ARG A 86 -5.48 3.40 21.16
N PHE A 87 -4.71 4.37 20.79
CA PHE A 87 -3.27 4.38 21.06
C PHE A 87 -3.04 4.42 22.58
N PRO A 88 -2.26 3.46 23.13
CA PRO A 88 -2.22 3.26 24.59
C PRO A 88 -1.20 4.16 25.32
N PHE A 89 -0.43 4.98 24.59
CA PHE A 89 0.66 5.75 25.17
C PHE A 89 0.46 7.25 24.97
N SER A 90 1.08 8.04 25.88
CA SER A 90 1.32 9.47 25.73
C SER A 90 2.77 9.76 26.15
N ALA A 91 3.38 10.79 25.58
CA ALA A 91 4.66 11.29 26.07
C ALA A 91 4.47 11.77 27.53
N GLY A 92 5.35 11.37 28.42
CA GLY A 92 5.44 12.00 29.74
C GLY A 92 5.59 13.51 29.54
N ARG A 93 4.94 14.35 30.37
CA ARG A 93 5.11 15.80 30.30
C ARG A 93 6.59 16.12 30.38
N ILE A 94 7.17 16.51 29.25
CA ILE A 94 8.42 17.28 29.24
C ILE A 94 7.96 18.66 29.71
N GLU A 95 8.33 19.04 30.95
CA GLU A 95 8.12 20.39 31.41
C GLU A 95 8.81 21.32 30.40
N ASP A 96 8.02 22.27 29.86
CA ASP A 96 8.54 23.27 28.94
C ASP A 96 9.76 23.93 29.56
N ALA A 97 10.92 23.86 28.89
CA ALA A 97 12.08 24.63 29.29
C ALA A 97 11.65 26.12 29.35
N PRO A 98 11.99 26.85 30.42
CA PRO A 98 11.50 28.21 30.62
C PRO A 98 11.86 29.08 29.42
N SER A 99 10.86 29.80 28.91
CA SER A 99 11.01 30.83 27.88
C SER A 99 11.96 31.89 28.41
N THR A 100 13.23 31.83 28.01
CA THR A 100 14.17 32.95 28.28
C THR A 100 13.75 34.14 27.46
N GLU A 101 13.60 35.26 28.18
CA GLU A 101 13.20 36.56 27.71
C GLU A 101 13.97 37.02 26.45
N ARG A 102 13.25 37.79 25.64
CA ARG A 102 13.73 38.44 24.41
C ARG A 102 14.87 39.42 24.72
N GLY A 103 15.99 39.26 24.07
CA GLY A 103 17.05 40.22 23.97
C GLY A 103 18.07 39.81 22.92
N GLU A 104 18.11 40.62 21.84
CA GLU A 104 19.16 40.78 20.83
C GLU A 104 19.26 39.75 19.69
N SER A 105 19.09 40.28 18.47
CA SER A 105 19.48 39.85 17.11
C SER A 105 19.47 38.37 16.81
N ALA A 106 18.39 37.93 16.13
CA ALA A 106 18.23 36.57 15.61
C ALA A 106 19.22 36.26 14.49
N PRO A 107 20.00 35.18 14.61
CA PRO A 107 20.51 34.46 13.45
C PRO A 107 19.33 33.72 12.78
N SER A 108 19.45 33.51 11.46
CA SER A 108 18.43 32.90 10.61
C SER A 108 17.85 31.61 11.20
N ALA A 109 16.53 31.43 11.09
CA ALA A 109 15.76 30.34 11.72
C ALA A 109 16.15 28.90 11.27
N GLU A 110 17.12 28.75 10.40
CA GLU A 110 17.52 27.45 9.81
C GLU A 110 18.65 26.72 10.57
N GLU A 111 19.36 27.36 11.48
CA GLU A 111 20.48 26.72 12.19
C GLU A 111 20.20 26.36 13.66
N LYS A 112 18.98 26.53 14.16
CA LYS A 112 18.65 26.27 15.56
C LYS A 112 18.10 24.86 15.80
N ASN A 113 18.97 23.99 16.34
CA ASN A 113 18.64 22.86 17.22
C ASN A 113 18.03 21.59 16.60
N ILE A 114 18.57 21.04 15.55
CA ILE A 114 18.40 19.64 15.18
C ILE A 114 19.31 18.73 16.03
N GLY A 115 19.31 18.81 17.35
CA GLY A 115 20.26 18.01 18.08
C GLY A 115 20.20 17.97 19.60
N ARG A 116 19.19 18.57 20.23
CA ARG A 116 19.15 18.63 21.70
C ARG A 116 18.16 17.70 22.39
N ASP A 117 17.22 17.07 21.66
CA ASP A 117 16.27 16.12 22.24
C ASP A 117 16.41 14.76 21.56
N ASN A 118 17.34 13.95 22.04
CA ASN A 118 17.61 12.60 21.55
C ASN A 118 16.40 11.65 21.69
N ARG A 119 15.36 12.05 22.40
CA ARG A 119 14.13 11.26 22.60
C ARG A 119 13.09 11.46 21.50
N ARG A 120 13.31 12.40 20.58
CA ARG A 120 12.46 12.55 19.40
C ARG A 120 12.71 11.38 18.46
N PRO A 121 11.70 10.53 18.18
CA PRO A 121 11.89 9.42 17.24
C PRO A 121 12.07 9.94 15.82
N VAL A 122 13.01 9.35 15.09
CA VAL A 122 13.21 9.62 13.66
C VAL A 122 12.60 8.50 12.84
N ILE A 123 11.74 8.87 11.90
CA ILE A 123 11.04 7.94 11.00
C ILE A 123 11.58 8.13 9.60
N VAL A 124 12.15 7.08 9.01
CA VAL A 124 12.73 7.10 7.68
C VAL A 124 11.70 6.58 6.66
N GLY A 125 11.20 7.47 5.83
CA GLY A 125 10.19 7.22 4.81
C GLY A 125 8.79 7.69 5.23
N THR A 126 8.05 8.25 4.26
CA THR A 126 6.70 8.79 4.41
C THR A 126 5.65 8.01 3.62
N GLY A 127 5.90 6.71 3.38
CA GLY A 127 4.89 5.77 2.92
C GLY A 127 3.83 5.50 4.00
N PRO A 128 2.83 4.63 3.74
CA PRO A 128 1.75 4.38 4.69
C PRO A 128 2.23 3.97 6.09
N ALA A 129 3.28 3.15 6.19
CA ALA A 129 3.85 2.75 7.48
C ALA A 129 4.44 3.94 8.24
N GLY A 130 5.28 4.75 7.59
CA GLY A 130 5.91 5.91 8.23
C GLY A 130 4.90 7.00 8.59
N TYR A 131 3.91 7.25 7.74
CA TYR A 131 2.86 8.23 8.03
C TYR A 131 1.99 7.83 9.22
N PHE A 132 1.54 6.57 9.30
CA PHE A 132 0.75 6.14 10.46
C PHE A 132 1.60 6.08 11.73
N ALA A 133 2.86 5.65 11.66
CA ALA A 133 3.76 5.74 12.80
C ALA A 133 3.96 7.19 13.27
N GLY A 134 4.22 8.10 12.33
CA GLY A 134 4.38 9.52 12.60
C GLY A 134 3.14 10.18 13.19
N LEU A 135 1.96 9.90 12.62
CA LEU A 135 0.68 10.43 13.09
C LEU A 135 0.38 9.99 14.53
N MET A 136 0.57 8.70 14.83
CA MET A 136 0.30 8.17 16.17
C MET A 136 1.25 8.78 17.20
N LEU A 137 2.54 8.84 16.90
CA LEU A 137 3.54 9.42 17.79
C LEU A 137 3.37 10.93 17.95
N ALA A 138 3.01 11.66 16.90
CA ALA A 138 2.74 13.09 16.97
C ALA A 138 1.52 13.40 17.86
N ARG A 139 0.39 12.72 17.62
CA ARG A 139 -0.82 12.84 18.46
C ARG A 139 -0.59 12.47 19.92
N ALA A 140 0.33 11.55 20.17
CA ALA A 140 0.74 11.17 21.53
C ALA A 140 1.78 12.12 22.18
N GLY A 141 2.25 13.16 21.47
CA GLY A 141 3.15 14.18 21.99
C GLY A 141 4.65 13.87 21.88
N PHE A 142 5.04 12.80 21.16
CA PHE A 142 6.46 12.40 21.00
C PHE A 142 7.22 13.27 19.98
N ARG A 143 6.56 14.17 19.26
CA ARG A 143 7.16 15.12 18.32
C ARG A 143 8.11 14.46 17.29
N PRO A 144 7.66 13.47 16.52
CA PRO A 144 8.52 12.70 15.61
C PRO A 144 9.12 13.61 14.52
N ILE A 145 10.29 13.19 13.99
CA ILE A 145 10.89 13.76 12.79
C ILE A 145 10.78 12.72 11.68
N LEU A 146 10.03 13.01 10.62
CA LEU A 146 9.94 12.16 9.46
C LEU A 146 10.92 12.68 8.40
N ILE A 147 11.75 11.79 7.84
CA ILE A 147 12.64 12.11 6.72
C ILE A 147 12.20 11.35 5.48
N GLU A 148 12.09 12.07 4.37
CA GLU A 148 11.68 11.53 3.08
C GLU A 148 12.67 11.95 2.00
N ARG A 149 13.18 10.99 1.24
CA ARG A 149 14.15 11.25 0.17
C ARG A 149 13.55 12.04 -0.97
N GLY A 150 12.27 11.80 -1.28
CA GLY A 150 11.56 12.46 -2.37
C GLY A 150 10.86 13.75 -1.95
N LYS A 151 10.07 14.28 -2.86
CA LYS A 151 9.38 15.57 -2.73
C LYS A 151 8.00 15.42 -2.09
N PRO A 152 7.41 16.53 -1.59
CA PRO A 152 6.01 16.56 -1.18
C PRO A 152 5.11 16.21 -2.37
N VAL A 153 3.91 15.69 -2.09
CA VAL A 153 3.04 15.07 -3.10
C VAL A 153 2.70 15.99 -4.27
N GLU A 154 2.61 17.30 -4.05
CA GLU A 154 2.30 18.31 -5.06
C GLU A 154 3.41 18.46 -6.11
N GLU A 155 4.66 18.41 -5.66
CA GLU A 155 5.84 18.50 -6.52
C GLU A 155 6.15 17.15 -7.14
N ARG A 156 6.08 16.08 -6.36
CA ARG A 156 6.26 14.70 -6.80
C ARG A 156 5.34 14.35 -7.97
N LYS A 157 4.06 14.78 -7.90
CA LYS A 157 3.12 14.57 -9.01
C LYS A 157 3.64 15.14 -10.32
N LYS A 158 4.22 16.34 -10.30
CA LYS A 158 4.79 16.97 -11.49
C LYS A 158 5.97 16.19 -12.06
N ASP A 159 6.81 15.63 -11.19
CA ASP A 159 7.94 14.80 -11.63
C ASP A 159 7.48 13.50 -12.28
N VAL A 160 6.47 12.85 -11.68
CA VAL A 160 5.89 11.61 -12.21
C VAL A 160 5.17 11.86 -13.53
N ASP A 161 4.33 12.91 -13.62
CA ASP A 161 3.63 13.27 -14.85
C ASP A 161 4.65 13.56 -15.99
N ARG A 162 5.67 14.37 -15.71
CA ARG A 162 6.75 14.66 -16.68
C ARG A 162 7.45 13.38 -17.14
N PHE A 163 7.75 12.45 -16.25
CA PHE A 163 8.37 11.17 -16.59
C PHE A 163 7.46 10.32 -17.50
N TRP A 164 6.18 10.26 -17.19
CA TRP A 164 5.20 9.52 -18.00
C TRP A 164 4.96 10.15 -19.37
N GLU A 165 5.14 11.46 -19.52
CA GLU A 165 5.10 12.20 -20.80
C GLU A 165 6.41 12.05 -21.60
N GLY A 166 7.37 11.27 -21.11
CA GLY A 166 8.62 10.95 -21.80
C GLY A 166 9.82 11.81 -21.43
N GLY A 167 9.73 12.55 -20.32
CA GLY A 167 10.86 13.21 -19.67
C GLY A 167 11.79 12.24 -18.94
N SER A 168 12.88 12.76 -18.38
CA SER A 168 13.84 11.96 -17.62
C SER A 168 13.27 11.50 -16.27
N LEU A 169 13.69 10.32 -15.82
CA LEU A 169 13.44 9.82 -14.48
C LEU A 169 14.16 10.72 -13.45
N ASP A 170 13.47 11.08 -12.36
CA ASP A 170 14.10 11.60 -11.15
C ASP A 170 14.27 10.42 -10.16
N PRO A 171 15.51 9.95 -9.90
CA PRO A 171 15.75 8.80 -9.03
C PRO A 171 15.29 9.02 -7.58
N GLU A 172 15.17 10.26 -7.14
CA GLU A 172 14.78 10.61 -5.78
C GLU A 172 13.29 11.01 -5.66
N SER A 173 12.58 11.31 -6.77
CA SER A 173 11.18 11.72 -6.79
C SER A 173 10.42 11.05 -7.93
N ASN A 174 9.76 9.92 -7.65
CA ASN A 174 9.14 9.07 -8.66
C ASN A 174 7.93 8.29 -8.10
N VAL A 175 7.46 7.25 -8.77
CA VAL A 175 6.30 6.44 -8.34
C VAL A 175 6.52 5.73 -7.00
N SER A 176 7.76 5.46 -6.59
CA SER A 176 8.06 4.80 -5.31
C SER A 176 8.53 5.76 -4.22
N PHE A 177 9.27 6.81 -4.59
CA PHE A 177 9.88 7.75 -3.65
C PHE A 177 9.16 9.09 -3.62
N GLY A 178 8.99 9.61 -2.42
CA GLY A 178 8.27 10.84 -2.11
C GLY A 178 7.06 10.60 -1.20
N GLU A 179 6.41 11.66 -0.82
CA GLU A 179 5.30 11.67 0.12
C GLU A 179 4.20 10.67 -0.24
N GLY A 180 3.81 9.84 0.72
CA GLY A 180 2.82 8.78 0.57
C GLY A 180 3.36 7.46 -0.02
N GLY A 181 4.65 7.41 -0.43
CA GLY A 181 5.31 6.22 -0.97
C GLY A 181 4.65 5.69 -2.25
N ALA A 182 4.91 4.44 -2.60
CA ALA A 182 4.35 3.80 -3.81
C ALA A 182 2.81 3.71 -3.79
N GLY A 183 2.18 3.73 -2.61
CA GLY A 183 0.73 3.69 -2.47
C GLY A 183 0.00 4.85 -3.14
N THR A 184 0.63 6.04 -3.22
CA THR A 184 0.03 7.24 -3.80
C THR A 184 -0.27 7.10 -5.29
N PHE A 185 0.52 6.34 -6.04
CA PHE A 185 0.34 6.09 -7.48
C PHE A 185 -0.10 4.65 -7.76
N SER A 186 -1.06 4.14 -6.98
CA SER A 186 -1.61 2.79 -7.10
C SER A 186 -3.13 2.81 -7.29
N ASP A 187 -3.78 1.65 -7.37
CA ASP A 187 -5.24 1.55 -7.30
C ASP A 187 -5.79 1.94 -5.90
N GLY A 188 -4.92 2.07 -4.90
CA GLY A 188 -5.33 2.47 -3.55
C GLY A 188 -6.23 1.48 -2.85
N LYS A 189 -6.02 0.18 -3.03
CA LYS A 189 -6.77 -0.87 -2.33
C LYS A 189 -6.50 -0.79 -0.82
N LEU A 190 -7.57 -0.76 -0.05
CA LEU A 190 -7.55 -0.65 1.41
C LEU A 190 -8.05 -1.91 2.11
N TYR A 191 -7.89 -3.08 1.51
CA TYR A 191 -8.25 -4.33 2.15
C TYR A 191 -7.06 -5.29 2.21
N THR A 192 -7.05 -6.14 3.21
CA THR A 192 -6.04 -7.18 3.43
C THR A 192 -6.74 -8.50 3.75
N GLY A 193 -6.04 -9.62 3.54
CA GLY A 193 -6.52 -10.94 3.95
C GLY A 193 -6.51 -11.15 5.47
N ASN A 194 -5.87 -10.28 6.25
CA ASN A 194 -5.77 -10.40 7.68
C ASN A 194 -7.07 -9.95 8.37
N LYS A 195 -7.45 -10.65 9.44
CA LYS A 195 -8.59 -10.25 10.28
C LYS A 195 -8.21 -9.06 11.15
N ASP A 196 -9.11 -8.09 11.28
CA ASP A 196 -8.97 -6.97 12.21
C ASP A 196 -9.25 -7.45 13.64
N ARG A 197 -8.20 -7.74 14.40
CA ARG A 197 -8.32 -8.33 15.75
C ARG A 197 -8.43 -7.28 16.85
N ASP A 198 -7.77 -6.15 16.67
CA ASP A 198 -7.63 -5.06 17.65
C ASP A 198 -8.34 -3.76 17.25
N GLY A 199 -8.91 -3.70 16.04
CA GLY A 199 -9.60 -2.54 15.50
C GLY A 199 -8.68 -1.57 14.75
N SER A 200 -7.41 -1.91 14.55
CA SER A 200 -6.43 -1.05 13.86
C SER A 200 -6.77 -0.84 12.38
N GLN A 201 -7.29 -1.87 11.67
CA GLN A 201 -7.72 -1.70 10.28
C GLN A 201 -8.92 -0.75 10.17
N ALA A 202 -9.92 -0.91 11.02
CA ALA A 202 -11.07 0.01 11.08
C ALA A 202 -10.62 1.43 11.42
N PHE A 203 -9.63 1.60 12.31
CA PHE A 203 -9.05 2.89 12.65
C PHE A 203 -8.34 3.52 11.44
N VAL A 204 -7.59 2.76 10.65
CA VAL A 204 -6.96 3.24 9.41
C VAL A 204 -8.01 3.76 8.43
N LEU A 205 -9.11 3.00 8.20
CA LEU A 205 -10.19 3.43 7.30
C LEU A 205 -10.88 4.71 7.80
N GLN A 206 -11.17 4.79 9.10
CA GLN A 206 -11.74 5.99 9.73
C GLN A 206 -10.80 7.19 9.63
N THR A 207 -9.49 6.97 9.78
CA THR A 207 -8.48 8.01 9.65
C THR A 207 -8.44 8.53 8.20
N PHE A 208 -8.41 7.65 7.20
CA PHE A 208 -8.48 8.09 5.81
C PHE A 208 -9.77 8.85 5.50
N HIS A 209 -10.92 8.39 6.02
CA HIS A 209 -12.17 9.11 5.87
C HIS A 209 -12.11 10.51 6.52
N ALA A 210 -11.61 10.63 7.73
CA ALA A 210 -11.42 11.92 8.42
C ALA A 210 -10.50 12.87 7.64
N PHE A 211 -9.57 12.35 6.86
CA PHE A 211 -8.68 13.13 6.00
C PHE A 211 -9.18 13.31 4.56
N GLY A 212 -10.42 12.93 4.27
CA GLY A 212 -11.11 13.27 3.04
C GLY A 212 -11.35 12.12 2.06
N ALA A 213 -11.18 10.86 2.49
CA ALA A 213 -11.67 9.73 1.73
C ALA A 213 -13.20 9.65 1.79
N PRO A 214 -13.86 9.08 0.77
CA PRO A 214 -15.29 8.79 0.79
C PRO A 214 -15.68 7.90 1.97
N GLU A 215 -16.90 8.07 2.50
CA GLU A 215 -17.38 7.30 3.65
C GLU A 215 -17.48 5.79 3.34
N GLU A 216 -17.74 5.45 2.08
CA GLU A 216 -17.91 4.09 1.59
C GLU A 216 -16.73 3.18 1.94
N ILE A 217 -15.53 3.73 2.06
CA ILE A 217 -14.35 2.93 2.45
C ILE A 217 -14.49 2.32 3.84
N THR A 218 -15.32 2.91 4.72
CA THR A 218 -15.48 2.45 6.09
C THR A 218 -16.38 1.21 6.21
N TYR A 219 -17.19 0.92 5.18
CA TYR A 219 -18.11 -0.21 5.18
C TYR A 219 -18.04 -1.11 3.95
N ASP A 220 -17.41 -0.70 2.85
CA ASP A 220 -17.22 -1.57 1.70
C ASP A 220 -16.26 -2.72 2.01
N ALA A 221 -16.60 -3.91 1.53
CA ALA A 221 -15.78 -5.11 1.75
C ALA A 221 -14.44 -5.07 0.99
N LYS A 222 -14.38 -4.31 -0.10
CA LYS A 222 -13.20 -4.07 -0.92
C LYS A 222 -13.01 -2.57 -1.14
N PRO A 223 -12.71 -1.80 -0.07
CA PRO A 223 -12.55 -0.37 -0.18
C PRO A 223 -11.33 0.00 -1.02
N HIS A 224 -11.45 1.08 -1.79
CA HIS A 224 -10.33 1.64 -2.53
C HIS A 224 -10.40 3.16 -2.52
N ILE A 225 -9.23 3.78 -2.68
CA ILE A 225 -9.09 5.23 -2.81
C ILE A 225 -8.22 5.48 -4.05
N GLY A 226 -8.76 6.09 -5.08
CA GLY A 226 -7.98 6.43 -6.27
C GLY A 226 -6.83 7.40 -5.97
N THR A 227 -5.85 7.41 -6.85
CA THR A 227 -4.67 8.29 -6.77
C THR A 227 -5.05 9.76 -6.57
N ASP A 228 -6.10 10.22 -7.24
CA ASP A 228 -6.62 11.58 -7.16
C ASP A 228 -7.09 12.00 -5.75
N VAL A 229 -7.64 11.08 -4.99
CA VAL A 229 -8.09 11.33 -3.60
C VAL A 229 -6.93 11.20 -2.61
N LEU A 230 -6.00 10.25 -2.85
CA LEU A 230 -4.85 10.02 -1.98
C LEU A 230 -3.96 11.27 -1.82
N TYR A 231 -3.80 12.09 -2.85
CA TYR A 231 -3.03 13.34 -2.75
C TYR A 231 -3.54 14.25 -1.63
N ARG A 232 -4.84 14.48 -1.57
CA ARG A 232 -5.46 15.32 -0.53
C ARG A 232 -5.32 14.70 0.87
N ILE A 233 -5.45 13.39 0.95
CA ILE A 233 -5.29 12.67 2.22
C ILE A 233 -3.86 12.85 2.76
N MET A 234 -2.84 12.70 1.90
CA MET A 234 -1.44 12.90 2.31
C MET A 234 -1.20 14.32 2.83
N GLN A 235 -1.70 15.34 2.13
CA GLN A 235 -1.61 16.75 2.58
C GLN A 235 -2.25 16.96 3.94
N ASN A 236 -3.43 16.40 4.16
CA ASN A 236 -4.16 16.55 5.43
C ASN A 236 -3.46 15.79 6.57
N MET A 237 -2.92 14.59 6.32
CA MET A 237 -2.13 13.85 7.31
C MET A 237 -0.84 14.61 7.66
N ARG A 238 -0.15 15.17 6.68
CA ARG A 238 1.02 16.04 6.89
C ARG A 238 0.67 17.22 7.80
N SER A 239 -0.40 17.92 7.48
CA SER A 239 -0.86 19.06 8.27
C SER A 239 -1.15 18.69 9.72
N GLU A 240 -1.76 17.54 9.97
CA GLU A 240 -2.04 17.05 11.31
C GLU A 240 -0.74 16.71 12.08
N ILE A 241 0.21 16.01 11.46
CA ILE A 241 1.50 15.69 12.07
C ILE A 241 2.23 16.96 12.49
N LEU A 242 2.27 17.98 11.61
CA LEU A 242 2.90 19.26 11.87
C LEU A 242 2.20 20.01 13.00
N SER A 243 0.85 20.05 13.00
CA SER A 243 0.06 20.71 14.04
C SER A 243 0.25 20.08 15.43
N CYS A 244 0.53 18.78 15.49
CA CYS A 244 0.87 18.04 16.71
C CYS A 244 2.35 18.16 17.11
N GLY A 245 3.13 19.05 16.50
CA GLY A 245 4.53 19.31 16.84
C GLY A 245 5.54 18.33 16.24
N GLY A 246 5.13 17.48 15.29
CA GLY A 246 6.03 16.71 14.46
C GLY A 246 6.71 17.56 13.39
N GLU A 247 7.73 17.02 12.75
CA GLU A 247 8.43 17.65 11.62
C GLU A 247 8.50 16.67 10.46
N ILE A 248 8.45 17.18 9.22
CA ILE A 248 8.62 16.36 8.00
C ILE A 248 9.66 17.05 7.12
N LEU A 249 10.74 16.35 6.85
CA LEU A 249 11.88 16.81 6.06
C LEU A 249 11.88 16.08 4.71
N PHE A 250 11.36 16.73 3.67
CA PHE A 250 11.41 16.24 2.30
C PHE A 250 12.78 16.50 1.66
N GLN A 251 13.14 15.69 0.64
CA GLN A 251 14.42 15.76 -0.05
C GLN A 251 15.59 15.53 0.91
N HIS A 252 15.38 14.65 1.88
CA HIS A 252 16.33 14.25 2.89
C HIS A 252 16.48 12.72 2.86
N GLN A 253 17.62 12.24 2.36
CA GLN A 253 17.93 10.82 2.23
C GLN A 253 18.79 10.36 3.40
N LEU A 254 18.38 9.29 4.09
CA LEU A 254 19.24 8.61 5.05
C LEU A 254 20.43 7.97 4.34
N LYS A 255 21.65 8.33 4.71
CA LYS A 255 22.89 7.82 4.12
C LYS A 255 23.60 6.82 5.01
N ARG A 256 23.60 7.06 6.33
CA ARG A 256 24.30 6.21 7.30
C ARG A 256 23.67 6.30 8.67
N ILE A 257 23.80 5.22 9.43
CA ILE A 257 23.48 5.14 10.85
C ILE A 257 24.74 4.68 11.58
N ASP A 258 25.22 5.48 12.52
CA ASP A 258 26.35 5.14 13.38
C ASP A 258 25.85 4.94 14.81
N VAL A 259 26.38 3.92 15.50
CA VAL A 259 26.14 3.72 16.93
C VAL A 259 27.08 4.64 17.71
N ILE A 260 26.54 5.65 18.42
CA ILE A 260 27.34 6.53 19.28
C ILE A 260 27.58 5.86 20.64
N SER A 261 26.53 5.26 21.20
CA SER A 261 26.58 4.60 22.50
C SER A 261 25.61 3.43 22.54
N GLU A 262 26.14 2.23 22.68
CA GLU A 262 25.32 1.02 22.88
C GLU A 262 24.54 1.05 24.19
N SER A 263 25.18 1.50 25.26
CA SER A 263 24.58 1.55 26.61
C SER A 263 23.41 2.53 26.71
N MET A 264 23.41 3.60 25.89
CA MET A 264 22.33 4.58 25.82
C MET A 264 21.42 4.37 24.60
N ASN A 265 21.70 3.39 23.75
CA ASN A 265 21.03 3.18 22.47
C ASN A 265 20.94 4.49 21.66
N LEU A 266 22.04 5.20 21.55
CA LEU A 266 22.12 6.49 20.88
C LEU A 266 22.72 6.32 19.49
N TYR A 267 22.00 6.75 18.50
CA TYR A 267 22.35 6.67 17.08
C TYR A 267 22.59 8.05 16.49
N LYS A 268 23.59 8.14 15.62
CA LYS A 268 23.81 9.28 14.75
C LYS A 268 23.36 8.91 13.34
N LEU A 269 22.49 9.72 12.79
CA LEU A 269 22.00 9.60 11.42
C LEU A 269 22.70 10.64 10.56
N THR A 270 23.38 10.19 9.52
CA THR A 270 23.90 11.07 8.46
C THR A 270 22.86 11.12 7.33
N ILE A 271 22.42 12.31 6.99
CA ILE A 271 21.36 12.58 6.04
C ILE A 271 21.89 13.50 4.97
N ILE A 272 21.61 13.17 3.71
CA ILE A 272 21.97 14.00 2.56
C ILE A 272 20.75 14.77 2.10
N LYS A 273 20.85 16.10 2.03
CA LYS A 273 19.88 16.95 1.34
C LYS A 273 20.07 16.90 -0.19
N LEU A 274 19.04 17.21 -0.95
CA LEU A 274 19.10 17.25 -2.42
C LEU A 274 20.26 18.14 -2.95
N CYS A 275 20.61 19.22 -2.22
CA CYS A 275 21.76 20.09 -2.50
C CYS A 275 23.12 19.44 -2.20
N LYS A 276 23.16 18.13 -1.89
CA LYS A 276 24.35 17.36 -1.46
C LYS A 276 24.99 17.83 -0.15
N GLN A 277 24.31 18.64 0.63
CA GLN A 277 24.73 19.00 1.98
C GLN A 277 24.43 17.84 2.94
N GLU A 278 25.41 17.43 3.72
CA GLU A 278 25.23 16.47 4.82
C GLU A 278 24.72 17.18 6.07
N VAL A 279 23.76 16.56 6.74
CA VAL A 279 23.22 16.98 8.03
C VAL A 279 23.27 15.79 8.97
N GLU A 280 23.70 16.02 10.19
CA GLU A 280 23.70 15.00 11.23
C GLU A 280 22.59 15.24 12.26
N MET A 281 21.95 14.18 12.70
CA MET A 281 21.02 14.21 13.83
C MET A 281 21.24 12.99 14.74
N THR A 282 20.90 13.14 16.00
CA THR A 282 20.99 12.05 16.98
C THR A 282 19.63 11.69 17.52
N THR A 283 19.40 10.39 17.77
CA THR A 283 18.16 9.89 18.34
C THR A 283 18.36 8.54 19.04
N ASN A 284 17.48 8.24 20.00
CA ASN A 284 17.40 6.92 20.63
C ASN A 284 16.42 5.96 19.91
N ALA A 285 15.62 6.45 18.96
CA ALA A 285 14.63 5.64 18.26
C ALA A 285 14.58 5.96 16.77
N VAL A 286 14.83 4.94 15.93
CA VAL A 286 14.79 5.00 14.48
C VAL A 286 13.76 4.03 13.95
N VAL A 287 12.76 4.51 13.21
CA VAL A 287 11.78 3.68 12.49
C VAL A 287 12.21 3.59 11.02
N LEU A 288 12.47 2.38 10.53
CA LEU A 288 12.87 2.13 9.15
C LEU A 288 11.65 1.76 8.30
N ALA A 289 10.94 2.77 7.79
CA ALA A 289 9.75 2.62 6.93
C ALA A 289 10.06 2.92 5.45
N VAL A 290 11.21 2.45 4.97
CA VAL A 290 11.87 2.84 3.72
C VAL A 290 11.20 2.33 2.44
N GLY A 291 10.22 1.41 2.53
CA GLY A 291 9.62 0.74 1.37
C GLY A 291 10.58 -0.27 0.71
N HIS A 292 10.07 -1.06 -0.25
CA HIS A 292 10.85 -2.13 -0.86
C HIS A 292 11.81 -1.67 -1.98
N SER A 293 11.71 -0.42 -2.43
CA SER A 293 12.52 0.10 -3.55
C SER A 293 13.80 0.84 -3.14
N ALA A 294 14.02 1.08 -1.84
CA ALA A 294 15.19 1.81 -1.32
C ALA A 294 16.43 0.89 -1.23
N ARG A 295 16.91 0.41 -2.37
CA ARG A 295 17.97 -0.62 -2.50
C ARG A 295 19.30 -0.17 -1.92
N ASP A 296 19.65 1.09 -2.09
CA ASP A 296 20.81 1.74 -1.48
C ASP A 296 20.75 1.74 0.05
N THR A 297 19.56 1.97 0.60
CA THR A 297 19.34 1.89 2.05
C THR A 297 19.48 0.45 2.56
N PHE A 298 18.96 -0.55 1.84
CA PHE A 298 19.17 -1.96 2.22
C PHE A 298 20.66 -2.33 2.21
N GLN A 299 21.41 -1.87 1.22
CA GLN A 299 22.85 -2.09 1.19
C GLN A 299 23.54 -1.47 2.41
N MET A 300 23.25 -0.22 2.73
CA MET A 300 23.80 0.46 3.92
C MET A 300 23.44 -0.26 5.21
N LEU A 301 22.20 -0.72 5.35
CA LEU A 301 21.76 -1.46 6.54
C LEU A 301 22.42 -2.85 6.66
N ASN A 302 22.67 -3.54 5.53
CA ASN A 302 23.41 -4.79 5.49
C ASN A 302 24.88 -4.58 5.90
N GLU A 303 25.53 -3.54 5.36
CA GLU A 303 26.90 -3.14 5.73
C GLU A 303 27.00 -2.74 7.21
N MET A 304 25.96 -2.14 7.79
CA MET A 304 25.88 -1.85 9.23
C MET A 304 25.77 -3.11 10.08
N GLY A 305 25.38 -4.24 9.49
CA GLY A 305 25.24 -5.54 10.18
C GLY A 305 23.83 -5.78 10.75
N LEU A 306 22.79 -5.14 10.23
CA LEU A 306 21.42 -5.52 10.54
C LEU A 306 21.16 -6.95 10.07
N SER A 307 20.50 -7.74 10.93
CA SER A 307 20.11 -9.11 10.59
C SER A 307 19.06 -9.08 9.48
N MET A 308 19.40 -9.60 8.32
CA MET A 308 18.53 -9.68 7.14
C MET A 308 18.50 -11.10 6.59
N GLU A 309 17.40 -11.45 5.94
CA GLU A 309 17.21 -12.75 5.27
C GLU A 309 16.59 -12.57 3.90
N GLN A 310 16.89 -13.48 2.99
CA GLN A 310 16.21 -13.60 1.70
C GLN A 310 14.75 -13.98 1.94
N LYS A 311 13.85 -13.36 1.20
CA LYS A 311 12.41 -13.60 1.31
C LYS A 311 11.84 -13.92 -0.07
N PRO A 312 10.99 -14.97 -0.19
CA PRO A 312 10.26 -15.21 -1.42
C PRO A 312 9.45 -13.98 -1.85
N PHE A 313 9.41 -13.73 -3.15
CA PHE A 313 8.63 -12.66 -3.77
C PHE A 313 7.95 -13.18 -5.04
N ALA A 314 7.34 -12.31 -5.83
CA ALA A 314 6.75 -12.69 -7.10
C ALA A 314 7.08 -11.64 -8.16
N MET A 315 7.21 -12.07 -9.42
CA MET A 315 7.43 -11.19 -10.55
C MET A 315 6.85 -11.77 -11.84
N GLY A 316 6.64 -10.91 -12.82
CA GLY A 316 6.07 -11.32 -14.10
C GLY A 316 5.72 -10.14 -14.98
N LEU A 317 4.61 -10.21 -15.68
CA LEU A 317 4.15 -9.20 -16.64
C LEU A 317 2.82 -8.61 -16.20
N ARG A 318 2.52 -7.38 -16.66
CA ARG A 318 1.16 -6.86 -16.63
C ARG A 318 0.41 -7.24 -17.87
N ILE A 319 -0.88 -7.58 -17.70
CA ILE A 319 -1.82 -7.86 -18.78
C ILE A 319 -2.96 -6.86 -18.76
N GLU A 320 -3.30 -6.33 -19.94
CA GLU A 320 -4.44 -5.45 -20.15
C GLU A 320 -5.51 -6.12 -21.01
N HIS A 321 -6.77 -5.94 -20.62
CA HIS A 321 -7.94 -6.35 -21.37
C HIS A 321 -8.93 -5.19 -21.44
N PRO A 322 -9.80 -5.13 -22.46
CA PRO A 322 -10.96 -4.23 -22.44
C PRO A 322 -11.77 -4.42 -21.15
N ARG A 323 -12.08 -3.33 -20.44
CA ARG A 323 -12.89 -3.38 -19.22
C ARG A 323 -14.24 -4.08 -19.46
N SER A 324 -14.88 -3.80 -20.59
CA SER A 324 -16.14 -4.43 -20.96
C SER A 324 -16.06 -5.97 -21.07
N LEU A 325 -14.92 -6.52 -21.48
CA LEU A 325 -14.69 -7.97 -21.50
C LEU A 325 -14.66 -8.52 -20.06
N ILE A 326 -13.94 -7.87 -19.17
CA ILE A 326 -13.83 -8.28 -17.76
C ILE A 326 -15.18 -8.13 -17.05
N ASP A 327 -15.88 -7.00 -17.25
CA ASP A 327 -17.20 -6.75 -16.67
C ASP A 327 -18.21 -7.83 -17.13
N ARG A 328 -18.26 -8.14 -18.42
CA ARG A 328 -19.10 -9.21 -18.98
C ARG A 328 -18.71 -10.59 -18.43
N GLY A 329 -17.42 -10.87 -18.35
CA GLY A 329 -16.91 -12.13 -17.80
C GLY A 329 -17.35 -12.35 -16.35
N ARG A 330 -17.43 -11.29 -15.56
CA ARG A 330 -17.78 -11.34 -14.12
C ARG A 330 -19.28 -11.19 -13.85
N TYR A 331 -19.96 -10.34 -14.59
CA TYR A 331 -21.35 -9.96 -14.32
C TYR A 331 -22.35 -10.60 -15.29
N GLY A 332 -21.90 -11.06 -16.46
CA GLY A 332 -22.75 -11.61 -17.51
C GLY A 332 -23.15 -10.60 -18.57
N ASP A 333 -23.85 -11.08 -19.59
CA ASP A 333 -24.40 -10.26 -20.67
C ASP A 333 -25.66 -9.50 -20.20
N GLY A 334 -25.88 -8.30 -20.74
CA GLY A 334 -27.10 -7.52 -20.49
C GLY A 334 -27.06 -6.62 -19.25
N ILE A 335 -25.93 -6.48 -18.59
CA ILE A 335 -25.75 -5.47 -17.53
C ILE A 335 -25.45 -4.13 -18.20
N GLU A 336 -26.25 -3.11 -17.88
CA GLU A 336 -26.02 -1.74 -18.34
C GLU A 336 -24.67 -1.23 -17.82
N GLU A 337 -23.86 -0.69 -18.72
CA GLU A 337 -22.56 -0.13 -18.38
C GLU A 337 -22.69 0.96 -17.31
N GLY A 338 -21.88 0.87 -16.26
CA GLY A 338 -21.91 1.81 -15.13
C GLY A 338 -22.98 1.52 -14.06
N SER A 339 -23.87 0.54 -14.26
CA SER A 339 -24.85 0.13 -13.23
C SER A 339 -24.20 -0.64 -12.07
N LEU A 340 -23.05 -1.23 -12.30
CA LEU A 340 -22.22 -1.93 -11.31
C LEU A 340 -20.81 -1.31 -11.24
N PRO A 341 -20.10 -1.45 -10.12
CA PRO A 341 -18.69 -1.09 -10.06
C PRO A 341 -17.87 -1.84 -11.11
N ALA A 342 -16.82 -1.24 -11.64
CA ALA A 342 -15.89 -1.93 -12.54
C ALA A 342 -15.43 -3.25 -11.91
N ALA A 343 -15.52 -4.34 -12.68
CA ALA A 343 -15.34 -5.69 -12.16
C ALA A 343 -13.89 -5.94 -11.75
N ASP A 344 -13.70 -6.50 -10.58
CA ASP A 344 -12.42 -6.99 -10.11
C ASP A 344 -12.32 -8.52 -10.19
N TYR A 345 -11.08 -9.01 -10.21
CA TYR A 345 -10.82 -10.44 -10.14
C TYR A 345 -9.59 -10.77 -9.30
N LYS A 346 -9.57 -11.98 -8.79
CA LYS A 346 -8.40 -12.60 -8.18
C LYS A 346 -8.30 -14.01 -8.74
N LEU A 347 -7.28 -14.25 -9.54
CA LEU A 347 -7.02 -15.51 -10.22
C LEU A 347 -5.77 -16.16 -9.64
N THR A 348 -5.77 -17.46 -9.53
CA THR A 348 -4.61 -18.26 -9.08
C THR A 348 -4.59 -19.57 -9.82
N TYR A 349 -3.42 -19.96 -10.31
CA TYR A 349 -3.20 -21.20 -11.00
C TYR A 349 -1.90 -21.86 -10.52
N HIS A 350 -1.90 -23.15 -10.37
CA HIS A 350 -0.69 -23.94 -10.09
C HIS A 350 -0.29 -24.67 -11.35
N THR A 351 0.90 -24.37 -11.86
CA THR A 351 1.42 -24.96 -13.08
C THR A 351 1.79 -26.43 -12.89
N SER A 352 1.94 -27.14 -14.01
CA SER A 352 2.41 -28.53 -14.03
C SER A 352 3.79 -28.71 -13.37
N GLU A 353 4.63 -27.67 -13.37
CA GLU A 353 5.94 -27.65 -12.71
C GLU A 353 5.87 -27.22 -11.22
N GLY A 354 4.67 -27.01 -10.66
CA GLY A 354 4.45 -26.67 -9.26
C GLY A 354 4.64 -25.18 -8.93
N ARG A 355 4.74 -24.30 -9.93
CA ARG A 355 4.77 -22.84 -9.71
C ARG A 355 3.37 -22.28 -9.50
N ALA A 356 3.23 -21.36 -8.58
CA ALA A 356 2.00 -20.58 -8.44
C ALA A 356 2.06 -19.35 -9.34
N VAL A 357 1.05 -19.18 -10.19
CA VAL A 357 0.79 -17.96 -10.97
C VAL A 357 -0.47 -17.31 -10.43
N PHE A 358 -0.42 -16.02 -10.16
CA PHE A 358 -1.59 -15.33 -9.64
C PHE A 358 -1.70 -13.89 -10.16
N SER A 359 -2.95 -13.42 -10.25
CA SER A 359 -3.22 -12.02 -10.52
C SER A 359 -2.87 -11.18 -9.29
N PHE A 360 -2.10 -10.11 -9.47
CA PHE A 360 -1.69 -9.20 -8.39
C PHE A 360 -2.03 -7.76 -8.77
N CYS A 361 -2.40 -6.97 -7.76
CA CYS A 361 -2.72 -5.55 -7.93
C CYS A 361 -3.58 -5.26 -9.18
N MET A 362 -4.68 -6.03 -9.36
CA MET A 362 -5.64 -5.82 -10.44
C MET A 362 -6.27 -4.43 -10.29
N CYS A 363 -6.24 -3.65 -11.37
CA CYS A 363 -6.72 -2.27 -11.45
C CYS A 363 -7.89 -2.19 -12.44
N PRO A 364 -9.14 -2.28 -11.96
CA PRO A 364 -10.31 -2.15 -12.82
C PRO A 364 -10.37 -0.74 -13.43
N GLY A 365 -10.62 -0.64 -14.74
CA GLY A 365 -10.69 0.66 -15.41
C GLY A 365 -9.48 1.56 -15.13
N GLY A 366 -8.28 0.97 -15.06
CA GLY A 366 -7.05 1.65 -14.66
C GLY A 366 -5.97 1.63 -15.75
N TYR A 367 -4.81 2.11 -15.38
CA TYR A 367 -3.66 2.30 -16.26
C TYR A 367 -2.48 1.45 -15.82
N VAL A 368 -1.70 0.96 -16.76
CA VAL A 368 -0.33 0.53 -16.50
C VAL A 368 0.55 1.78 -16.42
N VAL A 369 1.50 1.80 -15.52
CA VAL A 369 2.40 2.95 -15.33
C VAL A 369 3.86 2.53 -15.33
N ASN A 370 4.73 3.40 -15.85
CA ASN A 370 6.16 3.27 -15.63
C ASN A 370 6.49 3.59 -14.17
N ALA A 371 6.93 2.59 -13.43
CA ALA A 371 7.25 2.67 -12.02
C ALA A 371 8.76 2.52 -11.74
N SER A 372 9.59 2.79 -12.74
CA SER A 372 11.05 2.74 -12.61
C SER A 372 11.55 3.72 -11.55
N THR A 373 12.59 3.33 -10.83
CA THR A 373 13.26 4.14 -9.80
C THR A 373 14.77 4.22 -9.95
N GLU A 374 15.33 3.38 -10.81
CA GLU A 374 16.77 3.32 -11.11
C GLU A 374 16.96 3.58 -12.62
N GLU A 375 17.99 4.37 -12.97
CA GLU A 375 18.37 4.56 -14.36
C GLU A 375 18.80 3.23 -14.99
N GLY A 376 18.42 3.00 -16.24
CA GLY A 376 18.72 1.76 -16.94
C GLY A 376 17.88 0.56 -16.51
N GLY A 377 16.81 0.76 -15.76
CA GLY A 377 15.85 -0.28 -15.38
C GLY A 377 14.40 0.09 -15.76
N THR A 378 13.63 -0.87 -16.30
CA THR A 378 12.21 -0.69 -16.59
C THR A 378 11.36 -1.53 -15.66
N VAL A 379 10.46 -0.87 -14.92
CA VAL A 379 9.49 -1.48 -14.02
C VAL A 379 8.10 -0.96 -14.36
N VAL A 380 7.12 -1.85 -14.40
CA VAL A 380 5.71 -1.47 -14.54
C VAL A 380 4.93 -1.75 -13.25
N ASN A 381 3.89 -0.95 -13.04
CA ASN A 381 2.89 -1.20 -12.00
C ASN A 381 1.51 -0.77 -12.53
N GLY A 382 0.47 -0.88 -11.74
CA GLY A 382 -0.87 -0.42 -12.08
C GLY A 382 -1.40 0.62 -11.14
N MET A 383 -2.17 1.55 -11.69
CA MET A 383 -2.91 2.55 -10.92
C MET A 383 -4.32 2.72 -11.45
N SER A 384 -5.20 3.29 -10.64
CA SER A 384 -6.48 3.81 -11.10
C SER A 384 -6.84 5.11 -10.38
N TYR A 385 -7.69 5.89 -11.03
CA TYR A 385 -8.40 7.00 -10.39
C TYR A 385 -9.61 6.48 -9.63
N SER A 386 -10.18 7.32 -8.77
CA SER A 386 -11.35 6.98 -7.96
C SER A 386 -12.55 6.50 -8.80
N GLY A 387 -12.74 7.05 -9.99
CA GLY A 387 -13.82 6.66 -10.90
C GLY A 387 -13.67 5.31 -11.60
N ARG A 388 -12.45 4.73 -11.67
CA ARG A 388 -12.18 3.47 -12.37
C ARG A 388 -12.83 3.36 -13.75
N ASN A 389 -12.81 4.46 -14.52
CA ASN A 389 -13.53 4.64 -15.78
C ASN A 389 -12.65 4.51 -17.03
N GLY A 390 -11.45 3.96 -16.90
CA GLY A 390 -10.59 3.65 -18.04
C GLY A 390 -11.20 2.56 -18.94
N GLU A 391 -10.82 2.56 -20.21
CA GLU A 391 -11.30 1.60 -21.21
C GLU A 391 -10.78 0.18 -20.95
N ASN A 392 -9.58 0.06 -20.37
CA ASN A 392 -8.98 -1.22 -20.01
C ASN A 392 -9.02 -1.46 -18.51
N SER A 393 -9.04 -2.74 -18.15
CA SER A 393 -8.67 -3.27 -16.83
C SER A 393 -7.33 -3.97 -16.94
N ASN A 394 -6.46 -3.82 -15.95
CA ASN A 394 -5.16 -4.48 -15.97
C ASN A 394 -4.83 -5.17 -14.65
N SER A 395 -3.96 -6.17 -14.69
CA SER A 395 -3.35 -6.78 -13.50
C SER A 395 -1.95 -7.30 -13.81
N ALA A 396 -1.11 -7.40 -12.80
CA ALA A 396 0.07 -8.23 -12.92
C ALA A 396 -0.34 -9.72 -12.94
N LEU A 397 0.32 -10.50 -13.79
CA LEU A 397 0.40 -11.95 -13.73
C LEU A 397 1.78 -12.30 -13.25
N VAL A 398 1.88 -12.71 -12.00
CA VAL A 398 3.16 -12.93 -11.33
C VAL A 398 3.33 -14.37 -10.89
N VAL A 399 4.57 -14.82 -10.99
CA VAL A 399 5.04 -16.16 -10.63
C VAL A 399 5.83 -16.06 -9.34
N ASN A 400 5.64 -16.99 -8.42
CA ASN A 400 6.42 -17.03 -7.20
C ASN A 400 7.90 -17.31 -7.49
N ILE A 401 8.77 -16.51 -6.90
CA ILE A 401 10.23 -16.62 -6.95
C ILE A 401 10.73 -16.98 -5.56
N LEU A 402 11.52 -18.02 -5.49
CA LEU A 402 12.11 -18.54 -4.26
C LEU A 402 13.61 -18.20 -4.22
N PRO A 403 14.23 -18.15 -3.04
CA PRO A 403 15.69 -17.97 -2.94
C PRO A 403 16.51 -18.98 -3.75
N SER A 404 15.98 -20.16 -4.01
CA SER A 404 16.61 -21.18 -4.86
C SER A 404 16.59 -20.86 -6.36
N ASP A 405 15.87 -19.83 -6.80
CA ASP A 405 15.73 -19.48 -8.22
C ASP A 405 16.84 -18.56 -8.73
N TYR A 406 17.67 -18.05 -7.84
CA TYR A 406 18.80 -17.18 -8.14
C TYR A 406 20.03 -17.58 -7.31
N PRO A 407 21.25 -17.32 -7.80
CA PRO A 407 22.47 -17.71 -7.10
C PRO A 407 22.76 -16.81 -5.90
N GLY A 408 23.50 -17.37 -4.93
CA GLY A 408 24.04 -16.65 -3.78
C GLY A 408 23.26 -16.87 -2.49
N GLU A 409 23.89 -16.49 -1.38
CA GLU A 409 23.34 -16.57 -0.02
C GLU A 409 23.26 -15.19 0.67
N ASP A 410 23.68 -14.13 -0.03
CA ASP A 410 23.59 -12.77 0.51
C ASP A 410 22.11 -12.36 0.61
N PRO A 411 21.67 -11.74 1.71
CA PRO A 411 20.30 -11.27 1.88
C PRO A 411 19.79 -10.39 0.74
N LEU A 412 20.70 -9.72 0.01
CA LEU A 412 20.37 -8.78 -1.08
C LEU A 412 20.36 -9.42 -2.48
N ASP A 413 20.65 -10.72 -2.62
CA ASP A 413 20.71 -11.37 -3.94
C ASP A 413 19.37 -11.33 -4.67
N GLY A 414 18.25 -11.38 -3.94
CA GLY A 414 16.92 -11.17 -4.52
C GLY A 414 16.75 -9.78 -5.16
N ILE A 415 17.37 -8.73 -4.60
CA ILE A 415 17.42 -7.38 -5.20
C ILE A 415 18.26 -7.40 -6.48
N THR A 416 19.40 -8.06 -6.44
CA THR A 416 20.29 -8.21 -7.60
C THR A 416 19.60 -8.93 -8.74
N TYR A 417 18.86 -10.00 -8.42
CA TYR A 417 18.06 -10.74 -9.40
C TYR A 417 16.96 -9.87 -10.03
N GLN A 418 16.17 -9.15 -9.23
CA GLN A 418 15.17 -8.21 -9.75
C GLN A 418 15.81 -7.18 -10.69
N ARG A 419 16.92 -6.56 -10.27
CA ARG A 419 17.63 -5.54 -11.04
C ARG A 419 18.12 -6.07 -12.38
N SER A 420 18.62 -7.29 -12.45
CA SER A 420 19.10 -7.89 -13.71
C SER A 420 18.00 -8.00 -14.76
N ILE A 421 16.78 -8.37 -14.34
CA ILE A 421 15.61 -8.48 -15.23
C ILE A 421 15.05 -7.11 -15.59
N GLU A 422 15.00 -6.16 -14.65
CA GLU A 422 14.61 -4.77 -14.91
C GLU A 422 15.53 -4.12 -15.97
N GLN A 423 16.84 -4.38 -15.89
CA GLN A 423 17.83 -3.91 -16.87
C GLN A 423 17.69 -4.62 -18.23
N ALA A 424 17.36 -5.92 -18.24
CA ALA A 424 17.08 -6.64 -19.48
C ALA A 424 15.87 -6.02 -20.20
N MET A 425 14.78 -5.74 -19.46
CA MET A 425 13.60 -5.08 -20.01
C MET A 425 13.85 -3.65 -20.48
N TYR A 426 14.71 -2.91 -19.79
CA TYR A 426 15.12 -1.58 -20.23
C TYR A 426 15.85 -1.62 -21.59
N ARG A 427 16.79 -2.56 -21.76
CA ARG A 427 17.50 -2.74 -23.04
C ARG A 427 16.54 -3.19 -24.13
N LEU A 428 15.66 -4.13 -23.84
CA LEU A 428 14.67 -4.67 -24.76
C LEU A 428 13.67 -3.60 -25.24
N GLY A 429 13.28 -2.71 -24.35
CA GLY A 429 12.38 -1.59 -24.64
C GLY A 429 13.07 -0.34 -25.16
N GLU A 430 14.39 -0.34 -25.39
CA GLU A 430 15.16 0.85 -25.79
C GLU A 430 14.93 2.06 -24.88
N GLY A 431 14.79 1.79 -23.57
CA GLY A 431 14.47 2.80 -22.55
C GLY A 431 12.98 3.10 -22.37
N ALA A 432 12.11 2.55 -23.19
CA ALA A 432 10.65 2.58 -23.03
C ALA A 432 10.15 1.31 -22.34
N ILE A 433 8.83 1.22 -22.11
CA ILE A 433 8.19 0.02 -21.61
C ILE A 433 8.04 -0.99 -22.76
N PRO A 434 8.66 -2.18 -22.71
CA PRO A 434 8.46 -3.19 -23.73
C PRO A 434 7.04 -3.75 -23.62
N VAL A 435 6.35 -3.86 -24.76
CA VAL A 435 4.99 -4.35 -24.89
C VAL A 435 4.88 -5.41 -25.98
N GLN A 436 3.93 -6.34 -25.80
CA GLN A 436 3.69 -7.42 -26.75
C GLN A 436 2.24 -7.89 -26.65
N ARG A 437 1.61 -8.31 -27.76
CA ARG A 437 0.33 -9.02 -27.71
C ARG A 437 0.53 -10.42 -27.11
N TYR A 438 -0.49 -10.92 -26.42
CA TYR A 438 -0.43 -12.25 -25.81
C TYR A 438 -0.19 -13.36 -26.87
N GLU A 439 -0.81 -13.26 -28.03
CA GLU A 439 -0.58 -14.24 -29.12
C GLU A 439 0.88 -14.27 -29.55
N ASP A 440 1.51 -13.11 -29.78
CA ASP A 440 2.90 -13.00 -30.18
C ASP A 440 3.85 -13.49 -29.09
N PHE A 441 3.54 -13.23 -27.82
CA PHE A 441 4.28 -13.77 -26.67
C PHE A 441 4.19 -15.30 -26.61
N ARG A 442 3.00 -15.86 -26.83
CA ARG A 442 2.80 -17.31 -26.86
C ARG A 442 3.59 -17.97 -28.00
N GLU A 443 3.63 -17.34 -29.17
CA GLU A 443 4.27 -17.86 -30.37
C GLU A 443 5.75 -17.52 -30.51
N ASP A 444 6.34 -16.85 -29.51
CA ASP A 444 7.76 -16.44 -29.48
C ASP A 444 8.18 -15.60 -30.69
N ARG A 445 7.45 -14.55 -30.97
CA ARG A 445 7.73 -13.66 -32.09
C ARG A 445 7.51 -12.19 -31.73
N ILE A 446 8.26 -11.30 -32.34
CA ILE A 446 7.98 -9.87 -32.28
C ILE A 446 6.75 -9.60 -33.16
N GLY A 447 5.69 -9.03 -32.55
CA GLY A 447 4.50 -8.63 -33.29
C GLY A 447 4.65 -7.25 -33.94
N GLU A 448 3.64 -6.85 -34.74
CA GLU A 448 3.60 -5.55 -35.40
C GLU A 448 3.21 -4.39 -34.43
N GLY A 449 3.08 -4.67 -33.14
CA GLY A 449 2.62 -3.74 -32.12
C GLY A 449 1.22 -4.07 -31.59
N PRO A 450 0.56 -3.14 -30.89
CA PRO A 450 -0.77 -3.35 -30.32
C PRO A 450 -1.80 -3.71 -31.40
N GLY A 451 -2.70 -4.67 -31.08
CA GLY A 451 -3.81 -5.06 -31.93
C GLY A 451 -5.08 -4.26 -31.65
N SER A 452 -6.21 -4.97 -31.51
CA SER A 452 -7.52 -4.35 -31.22
C SER A 452 -7.60 -3.75 -29.79
N VAL A 453 -6.74 -4.18 -28.87
CA VAL A 453 -6.63 -3.60 -27.52
C VAL A 453 -5.60 -2.48 -27.55
N VAL A 454 -6.07 -1.25 -27.43
CA VAL A 454 -5.21 -0.08 -27.34
C VAL A 454 -4.64 0.01 -25.93
N PRO A 455 -3.29 -0.02 -25.74
CA PRO A 455 -2.68 0.05 -24.42
C PRO A 455 -3.03 1.32 -23.65
N MET A 456 -3.43 1.18 -22.40
CA MET A 456 -3.63 2.30 -21.48
C MET A 456 -2.42 2.43 -20.55
N ILE A 457 -1.28 2.77 -21.13
CA ILE A 457 0.02 2.83 -20.48
C ILE A 457 0.49 4.28 -20.31
N LYS A 458 0.87 4.66 -19.09
CA LYS A 458 1.54 5.93 -18.80
C LYS A 458 3.05 5.74 -18.88
N GLY A 459 3.65 6.31 -19.90
CA GLY A 459 5.05 6.14 -20.31
C GLY A 459 5.16 5.80 -21.78
N LYS A 460 6.38 5.95 -22.33
CA LYS A 460 6.67 5.50 -23.70
C LYS A 460 6.64 3.98 -23.78
N ILE A 461 6.11 3.44 -24.86
CA ILE A 461 6.06 2.00 -25.13
C ILE A 461 6.91 1.64 -26.34
N HIS A 462 7.42 0.42 -26.37
CA HIS A 462 8.19 -0.14 -27.48
C HIS A 462 7.76 -1.60 -27.73
N PRO A 463 7.33 -1.97 -28.96
CA PRO A 463 7.04 -3.36 -29.28
C PRO A 463 8.30 -4.22 -29.21
N ALA A 464 8.25 -5.33 -28.46
CA ALA A 464 9.41 -6.18 -28.28
C ALA A 464 8.99 -7.63 -27.95
N ASN A 465 9.88 -8.61 -28.13
CA ASN A 465 9.66 -9.96 -27.66
C ASN A 465 10.00 -10.08 -26.16
N LEU A 466 9.00 -9.99 -25.29
CA LEU A 466 9.17 -10.01 -23.84
C LEU A 466 9.87 -11.27 -23.30
N ARG A 467 9.86 -12.35 -24.07
CA ARG A 467 10.55 -13.60 -23.70
C ARG A 467 12.06 -13.44 -23.60
N GLU A 468 12.66 -12.53 -24.40
CA GLU A 468 14.10 -12.30 -24.39
C GLU A 468 14.59 -11.63 -23.09
N GLY A 469 13.69 -10.99 -22.33
CA GLY A 469 14.00 -10.31 -21.07
C GLY A 469 13.60 -11.10 -19.81
N LEU A 470 12.95 -12.26 -19.94
CA LEU A 470 12.41 -13.03 -18.83
C LEU A 470 13.10 -14.40 -18.67
N PRO A 471 13.21 -14.90 -17.44
CA PRO A 471 13.56 -16.30 -17.20
C PRO A 471 12.52 -17.28 -17.78
N GLU A 472 12.98 -18.39 -18.33
CA GLU A 472 12.14 -19.41 -18.96
C GLU A 472 11.05 -19.95 -18.03
N THR A 473 11.35 -20.06 -16.73
CA THR A 473 10.38 -20.50 -15.71
C THR A 473 9.18 -19.56 -15.60
N ILE A 474 9.38 -18.24 -15.74
CA ILE A 474 8.31 -17.25 -15.74
C ILE A 474 7.52 -17.33 -17.03
N ILE A 475 8.19 -17.45 -18.17
CA ILE A 475 7.58 -17.54 -19.51
C ILE A 475 6.61 -18.72 -19.56
N ARG A 476 7.09 -19.92 -19.26
CA ARG A 476 6.27 -21.14 -19.29
C ARG A 476 5.10 -21.07 -18.33
N ALA A 477 5.33 -20.56 -17.12
CA ALA A 477 4.28 -20.42 -16.13
C ALA A 477 3.14 -19.49 -16.60
N ILE A 478 3.46 -18.34 -17.20
CA ILE A 478 2.47 -17.38 -17.72
C ILE A 478 1.70 -17.99 -18.90
N ILE A 479 2.40 -18.65 -19.85
CA ILE A 479 1.77 -19.29 -21.01
C ILE A 479 0.79 -20.38 -20.58
N GLU A 480 1.11 -21.15 -19.54
CA GLU A 480 0.22 -22.20 -19.01
C GLU A 480 -0.98 -21.62 -18.24
N ALA A 481 -0.78 -20.51 -17.53
CA ALA A 481 -1.80 -19.92 -16.66
C ALA A 481 -2.90 -19.17 -17.41
N ILE A 482 -2.58 -18.41 -18.47
CA ILE A 482 -3.56 -17.57 -19.18
C ILE A 482 -4.73 -18.38 -19.73
N PRO A 483 -4.56 -19.52 -20.42
CA PRO A 483 -5.67 -20.37 -20.84
C PRO A 483 -6.48 -20.97 -19.68
N ALA A 484 -5.83 -21.20 -18.53
CA ALA A 484 -6.55 -21.64 -17.35
C ALA A 484 -7.44 -20.54 -16.77
N PHE A 485 -6.98 -19.29 -16.77
CA PHE A 485 -7.77 -18.12 -16.35
C PHE A 485 -8.95 -17.82 -17.27
N ASN A 486 -8.86 -18.17 -18.55
CA ASN A 486 -9.98 -18.07 -19.50
C ASN A 486 -11.19 -18.93 -19.08
N LYS A 487 -10.96 -20.04 -18.34
CA LYS A 487 -12.07 -20.85 -17.81
C LYS A 487 -12.87 -20.12 -16.72
N GLU A 488 -12.22 -19.20 -16.00
CA GLU A 488 -12.86 -18.40 -14.95
C GLU A 488 -13.45 -17.09 -15.49
N ILE A 489 -12.76 -16.46 -16.44
CA ILE A 489 -13.15 -15.21 -17.09
C ILE A 489 -13.09 -15.45 -18.60
N PRO A 490 -14.21 -15.77 -19.28
CA PRO A 490 -14.24 -15.99 -20.72
C PRO A 490 -13.67 -14.80 -21.50
N GLY A 491 -12.71 -15.06 -22.36
CA GLY A 491 -11.97 -14.07 -23.14
C GLY A 491 -10.67 -13.59 -22.48
N PHE A 492 -10.28 -14.15 -21.33
CA PHE A 492 -9.01 -13.76 -20.67
C PHE A 492 -7.77 -14.11 -21.52
N ASP A 493 -7.85 -15.11 -22.38
CA ASP A 493 -6.81 -15.50 -23.35
C ASP A 493 -6.95 -14.79 -24.71
N LEU A 494 -7.56 -13.59 -24.72
CA LEU A 494 -7.72 -12.77 -25.93
C LEU A 494 -6.35 -12.62 -26.63
N PRO A 495 -6.22 -12.99 -27.93
CA PRO A 495 -4.96 -12.88 -28.67
C PRO A 495 -4.32 -11.50 -28.60
N ASP A 496 -5.13 -10.47 -28.66
CA ASP A 496 -4.72 -9.05 -28.62
C ASP A 496 -4.57 -8.47 -27.21
N ALA A 497 -4.76 -9.25 -26.14
CA ALA A 497 -4.46 -8.77 -24.79
C ALA A 497 -3.02 -8.25 -24.72
N VAL A 498 -2.81 -7.09 -24.11
CA VAL A 498 -1.50 -6.44 -24.10
C VAL A 498 -0.71 -6.87 -22.87
N LEU A 499 0.47 -7.43 -23.09
CA LEU A 499 1.46 -7.71 -22.07
C LEU A 499 2.49 -6.57 -22.02
N SER A 500 2.92 -6.19 -20.83
CA SER A 500 3.97 -5.20 -20.61
C SER A 500 4.88 -5.62 -19.44
N GLY A 501 6.14 -5.26 -19.50
CA GLY A 501 7.12 -5.77 -18.52
C GLY A 501 8.13 -4.75 -18.03
N VAL A 502 8.66 -5.04 -16.86
CA VAL A 502 8.44 -6.15 -15.92
C VAL A 502 7.74 -5.65 -14.64
N GLU A 503 6.80 -6.40 -14.12
CA GLU A 503 6.33 -6.24 -12.74
C GLU A 503 7.26 -7.04 -11.82
N SER A 504 8.29 -6.41 -11.28
CA SER A 504 9.33 -7.05 -10.46
C SER A 504 9.18 -6.78 -8.97
N ARG A 505 8.39 -5.76 -8.58
CA ARG A 505 8.37 -5.21 -7.24
C ARG A 505 7.04 -5.40 -6.54
N THR A 506 6.51 -6.63 -6.54
CA THR A 506 5.25 -6.97 -5.86
C THR A 506 5.38 -7.00 -4.34
N SER A 507 6.57 -7.28 -3.83
CA SER A 507 6.92 -7.29 -2.40
C SER A 507 8.43 -7.21 -2.23
N SER A 508 8.87 -6.88 -1.01
CA SER A 508 10.30 -6.88 -0.68
C SER A 508 10.89 -8.29 -0.82
N PRO A 509 12.03 -8.45 -1.52
CA PRO A 509 12.77 -9.71 -1.56
C PRO A 509 13.64 -9.94 -0.31
N VAL A 510 13.62 -8.98 0.62
CA VAL A 510 14.39 -8.99 1.86
C VAL A 510 13.46 -8.88 3.05
N ARG A 511 13.81 -9.55 4.14
CA ARG A 511 13.23 -9.32 5.46
C ARG A 511 14.32 -8.84 6.41
N ILE A 512 14.05 -7.76 7.15
CA ILE A 512 14.89 -7.29 8.24
C ILE A 512 14.36 -7.93 9.52
N ALA A 513 15.16 -8.79 10.17
CA ALA A 513 14.73 -9.52 11.36
C ALA A 513 14.41 -8.57 12.51
N ARG A 514 13.30 -8.80 13.20
CA ARG A 514 12.88 -8.03 14.37
C ARG A 514 12.33 -8.94 15.46
N ASN A 515 12.59 -8.56 16.72
CA ASN A 515 12.14 -9.28 17.90
C ASN A 515 10.65 -9.01 18.23
N GLU A 516 10.14 -9.56 19.33
CA GLU A 516 8.76 -9.38 19.78
C GLU A 516 8.39 -7.92 20.10
N ALA A 517 9.37 -7.08 20.48
CA ALA A 517 9.19 -5.64 20.66
C ALA A 517 9.34 -4.84 19.35
N LEU A 518 9.30 -5.53 18.20
CA LEU A 518 9.44 -4.98 16.85
C LEU A 518 10.76 -4.22 16.61
N GLN A 519 11.76 -4.43 17.44
CA GLN A 519 13.11 -3.86 17.29
C GLN A 519 13.99 -4.81 16.46
N ALA A 520 14.94 -4.25 15.72
CA ALA A 520 15.96 -5.04 15.05
C ALA A 520 16.74 -5.89 16.08
N GLU A 521 16.99 -7.17 15.74
CA GLU A 521 17.50 -8.15 16.71
C GLU A 521 18.79 -7.71 17.42
N ARG A 522 19.69 -7.01 16.74
CA ARG A 522 21.00 -6.58 17.28
C ARG A 522 21.06 -5.11 17.72
N PHE A 523 20.02 -4.33 17.39
CA PHE A 523 20.06 -2.88 17.57
C PHE A 523 18.79 -2.41 18.29
N SER A 524 18.86 -2.30 19.62
CA SER A 524 17.77 -1.76 20.43
C SER A 524 17.52 -0.30 20.08
N GLY A 525 16.24 0.08 19.84
CA GLY A 525 15.88 1.43 19.40
C GLY A 525 15.80 1.58 17.86
N ILE A 526 16.18 0.56 17.07
CA ILE A 526 15.91 0.53 15.63
C ILE A 526 14.68 -0.37 15.37
N PHE A 527 13.68 0.16 14.66
CA PHE A 527 12.40 -0.48 14.43
C PHE A 527 12.15 -0.67 12.93
N PRO A 528 12.45 -1.85 12.36
CA PRO A 528 12.07 -2.18 10.99
C PRO A 528 10.55 -2.18 10.82
N CYS A 529 10.02 -1.48 9.80
CA CYS A 529 8.60 -1.21 9.66
C CYS A 529 8.11 -1.35 8.21
N GLY A 530 6.93 -1.89 8.06
CA GLY A 530 6.19 -1.91 6.81
C GLY A 530 6.70 -2.88 5.76
N GLU A 531 6.48 -2.53 4.50
CA GLU A 531 6.74 -3.41 3.36
C GLU A 531 8.23 -3.60 3.10
N GLY A 532 9.05 -2.55 3.25
CA GLY A 532 10.49 -2.64 3.09
C GLY A 532 11.12 -3.62 4.07
N ALA A 533 10.66 -3.62 5.31
CA ALA A 533 11.12 -4.56 6.32
C ALA A 533 10.59 -6.00 6.12
N GLY A 534 9.72 -6.24 5.13
CA GLY A 534 9.21 -7.58 4.77
C GLY A 534 7.99 -8.05 5.56
N TYR A 535 7.29 -7.16 6.30
CA TYR A 535 6.14 -7.51 7.18
C TYR A 535 4.78 -7.03 6.66
N ALA A 536 4.75 -6.25 5.61
CA ALA A 536 3.52 -5.77 4.98
C ALA A 536 3.56 -5.97 3.46
N GLY A 537 2.40 -5.88 2.81
CA GLY A 537 2.27 -5.93 1.37
C GLY A 537 1.04 -5.11 0.93
N GLY A 538 1.20 -3.79 0.88
CA GLY A 538 0.17 -2.83 0.49
C GLY A 538 -0.23 -1.85 1.59
N ILE A 539 -1.06 -0.85 1.23
CA ILE A 539 -1.36 0.33 2.06
C ILE A 539 -1.89 -0.03 3.44
N MET A 540 -2.93 -0.88 3.52
CA MET A 540 -3.57 -1.24 4.79
C MET A 540 -2.62 -1.95 5.75
N SER A 541 -1.93 -2.98 5.30
CA SER A 541 -1.02 -3.75 6.15
C SER A 541 0.20 -2.93 6.59
N ALA A 542 0.70 -2.05 5.72
CA ALA A 542 1.79 -1.15 6.06
C ALA A 542 1.35 -0.09 7.10
N ALA A 543 0.16 0.48 6.95
CA ALA A 543 -0.40 1.42 7.92
C ALA A 543 -0.59 0.79 9.30
N VAL A 544 -1.15 -0.43 9.36
CA VAL A 544 -1.34 -1.18 10.61
C VAL A 544 0.01 -1.52 11.26
N ASP A 545 0.99 -1.97 10.49
CA ASP A 545 2.33 -2.23 11.02
C ASP A 545 2.97 -0.94 11.57
N GLY A 546 2.78 0.20 10.88
CA GLY A 546 3.20 1.51 11.37
C GLY A 546 2.59 1.90 12.72
N ILE A 547 1.29 1.61 12.92
CA ILE A 547 0.59 1.83 14.20
C ILE A 547 1.23 0.97 15.31
N HIS A 548 1.42 -0.32 15.06
CA HIS A 548 2.00 -1.23 16.06
C HIS A 548 3.47 -0.89 16.37
N VAL A 549 4.25 -0.48 15.37
CA VAL A 549 5.61 0.00 15.58
C VAL A 549 5.60 1.28 16.42
N ALA A 550 4.69 2.21 16.17
CA ALA A 550 4.55 3.41 16.99
C ALA A 550 4.26 3.10 18.46
N GLU A 551 3.43 2.09 18.74
CA GLU A 551 3.19 1.62 20.12
C GLU A 551 4.48 1.14 20.79
N GLN A 552 5.28 0.35 20.07
CA GLN A 552 6.55 -0.15 20.62
C GLN A 552 7.60 0.97 20.79
N VAL A 553 7.67 1.92 19.86
CA VAL A 553 8.52 3.12 19.99
C VAL A 553 8.12 3.93 21.20
N ALA A 554 6.83 4.19 21.40
CA ALA A 554 6.31 4.94 22.56
C ALA A 554 6.62 4.21 23.89
N ALA A 555 6.38 2.88 23.92
CA ALA A 555 6.71 2.05 25.08
C ALA A 555 8.21 2.06 25.40
N TYR A 556 9.04 2.03 24.36
CA TYR A 556 10.49 2.06 24.49
C TYR A 556 10.97 3.41 25.03
N LEU A 557 10.55 4.52 24.41
CA LEU A 557 10.96 5.88 24.82
C LEU A 557 10.51 6.23 26.25
N ASN A 558 9.34 5.76 26.68
CA ASN A 558 8.85 5.98 28.05
C ASN A 558 9.66 5.21 29.12
N LYS A 559 10.44 4.19 28.74
CA LYS A 559 11.32 3.44 29.64
C LYS A 559 12.71 4.05 29.74
N LEU A 560 13.12 4.91 28.81
CA LEU A 560 14.43 5.57 28.86
C LEU A 560 14.47 6.55 30.04
N PRO A 561 15.61 6.61 30.78
CA PRO A 561 15.78 7.57 31.86
C PRO A 561 15.62 9.01 31.32
N LEU A 562 15.05 9.88 32.14
CA LEU A 562 15.04 11.32 31.87
C LEU A 562 16.49 11.82 32.05
N THR A 563 17.16 12.18 30.96
CA THR A 563 18.52 12.75 30.96
C THR A 563 18.43 14.26 31.12
#